data_2289f0a14ee09348cb5c2a03bc96d734
#
_entry.id   2289f0a14ee09348cb5c2a03bc96d734
#
_cell.length_a   1.000
_cell.length_b   1.000
_cell.length_c   1.000
_cell.angle_alpha   90.00
_cell.angle_beta   90.00
_cell.angle_gamma   90.00
#
_symmetry.space_group_name_H-M   'P 1'
#
loop_
_entity.id
_entity.type
_entity.pdbx_description
1 polymer ?
#
loop_
_entity_poly.entity_id
_entity_poly.type
_entity_poly.pdbx_seq_one_letter_code
_entity_poly.pdbx_strand_id
1 'polypeptide(L)'
;MSDLVIDTWGLRKWFGPTLAVADLSLSVRAGEIFGFLGPNGAGKTTSIKMLLSLVHPDGGNGRVLGQPLGDRLTRARVGFLPEHFRFHDCLTARELLRFHGRLYGLSGSDLDMRIDRLLARVDLLEAADRPVRGYSKGMLQRTGLAQALLNDPVLVFLDEPTSGLDPLGRLLVRDIISELRDRGTTVFLNSHLLGEVEATCDRVAFVKQGRTIHEMVLGQSVDFIDLEIRVSPLDACLLEGLSAFGSAISQSTADVVRMRVESEATLPALTRWLVERGANVYGLQLRRKSLEEWFVEVMGEDQRPG
;
A
#
# COMPACT_ATOMS: atom_id res chain seq x y z
N MET A 1 -6.32 -13.20 22.06
CA MET A 1 -6.67 -11.78 21.79
C MET A 1 -6.58 -11.61 20.30
N SER A 2 -7.51 -10.96 19.63
CA SER A 2 -7.46 -10.80 18.17
C SER A 2 -6.24 -9.98 17.78
N ASP A 3 -5.39 -10.50 16.87
CA ASP A 3 -4.23 -9.78 16.33
C ASP A 3 -4.64 -8.61 15.40
N LEU A 4 -5.92 -8.22 15.42
CA LEU A 4 -6.46 -7.17 14.56
C LEU A 4 -6.32 -5.80 15.23
N VAL A 5 -5.68 -4.88 14.52
CA VAL A 5 -5.58 -3.46 14.92
C VAL A 5 -6.66 -2.59 14.31
N ILE A 6 -7.22 -2.99 13.17
CA ILE A 6 -8.43 -2.41 12.58
C ILE A 6 -9.40 -3.56 12.31
N ASP A 7 -10.64 -3.40 12.73
CA ASP A 7 -11.70 -4.37 12.53
C ASP A 7 -13.04 -3.63 12.37
N THR A 8 -13.62 -3.69 11.18
CA THR A 8 -14.83 -2.91 10.83
C THR A 8 -15.85 -3.76 10.12
N TRP A 9 -17.12 -3.46 10.36
CA TRP A 9 -18.27 -4.19 9.80
C TRP A 9 -19.30 -3.20 9.26
N GLY A 10 -19.47 -3.15 7.95
CA GLY A 10 -20.50 -2.41 7.26
C GLY A 10 -20.52 -0.91 7.57
N LEU A 11 -19.36 -0.26 7.78
CA LEU A 11 -19.33 1.18 8.03
C LEU A 11 -19.92 1.93 6.84
N ARG A 12 -20.78 2.88 7.11
CA ARG A 12 -21.47 3.70 6.11
C ARG A 12 -21.35 5.17 6.41
N LYS A 13 -21.30 6.00 5.34
CA LYS A 13 -21.26 7.45 5.47
C LYS A 13 -21.98 8.15 4.35
N TRP A 14 -22.90 9.03 4.71
CA TRP A 14 -23.55 9.98 3.79
C TRP A 14 -23.06 11.42 4.03
N PHE A 15 -22.97 12.17 2.96
CA PHE A 15 -22.83 13.63 2.98
C PHE A 15 -23.99 14.21 2.17
N GLY A 16 -25.03 14.69 2.87
CA GLY A 16 -26.29 15.05 2.22
C GLY A 16 -26.86 13.86 1.43
N PRO A 17 -27.14 14.00 0.13
CA PRO A 17 -27.65 12.90 -0.69
C PRO A 17 -26.58 11.91 -1.17
N THR A 18 -25.30 12.22 -0.97
CA THR A 18 -24.19 11.44 -1.51
C THR A 18 -23.77 10.34 -0.52
N LEU A 19 -23.86 9.07 -0.95
CA LEU A 19 -23.32 7.92 -0.23
C LEU A 19 -21.83 7.82 -0.53
N ALA A 20 -21.00 8.33 0.38
CA ALA A 20 -19.54 8.36 0.21
C ALA A 20 -18.88 7.02 0.57
N VAL A 21 -19.41 6.31 1.59
CA VAL A 21 -19.00 4.95 1.96
C VAL A 21 -20.25 4.13 2.16
N ALA A 22 -20.36 3.03 1.42
CA ALA A 22 -21.54 2.19 1.39
C ALA A 22 -21.42 0.94 2.27
N ASP A 23 -20.23 0.36 2.34
CA ASP A 23 -19.91 -0.81 3.14
C ASP A 23 -18.39 -0.94 3.27
N LEU A 24 -17.83 -0.41 4.35
CA LEU A 24 -16.43 -0.60 4.67
C LEU A 24 -16.32 -1.69 5.73
N SER A 25 -15.96 -2.88 5.28
CA SER A 25 -15.65 -4.04 6.13
C SER A 25 -14.19 -4.40 5.88
N LEU A 26 -13.34 -4.23 6.89
CA LEU A 26 -11.89 -4.42 6.82
C LEU A 26 -11.38 -5.12 8.08
N SER A 27 -10.35 -5.94 7.90
CA SER A 27 -9.58 -6.52 9.00
C SER A 27 -8.09 -6.34 8.75
N VAL A 28 -7.41 -5.52 9.59
CA VAL A 28 -5.97 -5.25 9.49
C VAL A 28 -5.26 -5.85 10.70
N ARG A 29 -4.19 -6.61 10.45
CA ARG A 29 -3.42 -7.30 11.49
C ARG A 29 -2.33 -6.39 12.07
N ALA A 30 -1.92 -6.69 13.30
CA ALA A 30 -0.79 -6.00 13.93
C ALA A 30 0.51 -6.25 13.15
N GLY A 31 1.29 -5.18 12.94
CA GLY A 31 2.61 -5.23 12.32
C GLY A 31 2.62 -5.43 10.81
N GLU A 32 1.45 -5.45 10.12
CA GLU A 32 1.43 -5.52 8.65
C GLU A 32 1.44 -4.13 8.00
N ILE A 33 1.92 -4.06 6.78
CA ILE A 33 1.71 -2.93 5.87
C ILE A 33 0.51 -3.26 5.01
N PHE A 34 -0.60 -2.56 5.24
CA PHE A 34 -1.88 -2.78 4.58
C PHE A 34 -2.17 -1.70 3.55
N GLY A 35 -2.26 -2.09 2.28
CA GLY A 35 -2.59 -1.19 1.17
C GLY A 35 -4.10 -1.02 1.01
N PHE A 36 -4.54 0.22 0.78
CA PHE A 36 -5.94 0.56 0.58
C PHE A 36 -6.11 1.25 -0.76
N LEU A 37 -6.63 0.53 -1.76
CA LEU A 37 -6.57 0.88 -3.17
C LEU A 37 -7.97 1.13 -3.74
N GLY A 38 -8.04 2.05 -4.68
CA GLY A 38 -9.30 2.32 -5.40
C GLY A 38 -9.20 3.58 -6.26
N PRO A 39 -10.11 3.77 -7.20
CA PRO A 39 -10.14 4.96 -8.03
C PRO A 39 -10.45 6.24 -7.22
N ASN A 40 -10.25 7.38 -7.85
CA ASN A 40 -10.67 8.65 -7.27
C ASN A 40 -12.19 8.66 -7.03
N GLY A 41 -12.60 9.17 -5.86
CA GLY A 41 -14.01 9.14 -5.47
C GLY A 41 -14.52 7.81 -4.92
N ALA A 42 -13.67 6.78 -4.79
CA ALA A 42 -14.07 5.49 -4.20
C ALA A 42 -14.41 5.54 -2.71
N GLY A 43 -14.20 6.68 -2.03
CA GLY A 43 -14.48 6.84 -0.61
C GLY A 43 -13.27 6.63 0.31
N LYS A 44 -12.05 6.46 -0.24
CA LYS A 44 -10.83 6.14 0.53
C LYS A 44 -10.53 7.15 1.65
N THR A 45 -10.41 8.43 1.34
CA THR A 45 -10.14 9.48 2.34
C THR A 45 -11.26 9.58 3.38
N THR A 46 -12.53 9.37 2.99
CA THR A 46 -13.66 9.32 3.93
C THR A 46 -13.53 8.12 4.87
N SER A 47 -13.16 6.96 4.35
CA SER A 47 -12.91 5.74 5.13
C SER A 47 -11.80 5.97 6.17
N ILE A 48 -10.65 6.51 5.75
CA ILE A 48 -9.56 6.87 6.67
C ILE A 48 -10.04 7.85 7.74
N LYS A 49 -10.79 8.88 7.37
CA LYS A 49 -11.33 9.85 8.35
C LYS A 49 -12.30 9.20 9.33
N MET A 50 -13.08 8.20 8.93
CA MET A 50 -13.93 7.43 9.87
C MET A 50 -13.10 6.58 10.83
N LEU A 51 -12.07 5.87 10.34
CA LEU A 51 -11.17 5.08 11.17
C LEU A 51 -10.42 5.94 12.19
N LEU A 52 -10.04 7.17 11.81
CA LEU A 52 -9.43 8.17 12.68
C LEU A 52 -10.45 8.90 13.58
N SER A 53 -11.75 8.61 13.43
CA SER A 53 -12.83 9.30 14.14
C SER A 53 -12.87 10.82 13.91
N LEU A 54 -12.36 11.27 12.76
CA LEU A 54 -12.52 12.65 12.27
C LEU A 54 -13.89 12.87 11.63
N VAL A 55 -14.52 11.78 11.19
CA VAL A 55 -15.88 11.73 10.65
C VAL A 55 -16.61 10.58 11.32
N HIS A 56 -17.80 10.82 11.85
CA HIS A 56 -18.61 9.76 12.44
C HIS A 56 -19.32 8.96 11.35
N PRO A 57 -19.29 7.61 11.40
CA PRO A 57 -20.11 6.78 10.52
C PRO A 57 -21.61 6.97 10.84
N ASP A 58 -22.44 6.82 9.81
CA ASP A 58 -23.91 6.86 9.96
C ASP A 58 -24.49 5.45 10.15
N GLY A 59 -23.67 4.40 10.00
CA GLY A 59 -24.04 3.01 10.24
C GLY A 59 -22.82 2.10 10.26
N GLY A 60 -23.04 0.86 10.71
CA GLY A 60 -21.98 -0.12 10.91
C GLY A 60 -21.26 0.06 12.24
N ASN A 61 -20.26 -0.79 12.49
CA ASN A 61 -19.44 -0.76 13.70
C ASN A 61 -17.97 -0.98 13.34
N GLY A 62 -17.08 -0.57 14.25
CA GLY A 62 -15.66 -0.81 14.07
C GLY A 62 -14.86 -0.59 15.34
N ARG A 63 -13.67 -1.19 15.33
CA ARG A 63 -12.66 -1.04 16.39
C ARG A 63 -11.32 -0.69 15.78
N VAL A 64 -10.58 0.15 16.48
CA VAL A 64 -9.20 0.48 16.18
C VAL A 64 -8.39 0.24 17.46
N LEU A 65 -7.30 -0.52 17.37
CA LEU A 65 -6.49 -0.98 18.51
C LEU A 65 -7.35 -1.63 19.61
N GLY A 66 -8.36 -2.41 19.20
CA GLY A 66 -9.28 -3.10 20.09
C GLY A 66 -10.36 -2.24 20.75
N GLN A 67 -10.33 -0.90 20.56
CA GLN A 67 -11.29 0.05 21.12
C GLN A 67 -12.33 0.49 20.09
N PRO A 68 -13.56 0.81 20.50
CA PRO A 68 -14.56 1.36 19.59
C PRO A 68 -14.07 2.63 18.88
N LEU A 69 -14.57 2.86 17.66
CA LEU A 69 -14.31 4.13 16.96
C LEU A 69 -14.72 5.31 17.83
N GLY A 70 -13.88 6.35 17.87
CA GLY A 70 -14.12 7.54 18.70
C GLY A 70 -13.34 7.55 20.02
N ASP A 71 -12.75 6.45 20.43
CA ASP A 71 -11.96 6.42 21.65
C ASP A 71 -10.77 7.39 21.58
N ARG A 72 -10.64 8.25 22.60
CA ARG A 72 -9.62 9.30 22.64
C ARG A 72 -8.21 8.75 22.96
N LEU A 73 -8.12 7.70 23.76
CA LEU A 73 -6.84 7.10 24.15
C LEU A 73 -6.21 6.36 22.94
N THR A 74 -7.05 5.76 22.12
CA THR A 74 -6.62 5.15 20.84
C THR A 74 -5.94 6.18 19.93
N ARG A 75 -6.52 7.38 19.81
CA ARG A 75 -5.96 8.44 18.95
C ARG A 75 -4.56 8.90 19.36
N ALA A 76 -4.24 8.87 20.63
CA ALA A 76 -2.90 9.20 21.12
C ALA A 76 -1.82 8.21 20.65
N ARG A 77 -2.21 6.99 20.23
CA ARG A 77 -1.34 5.91 19.77
C ARG A 77 -1.32 5.76 18.24
N VAL A 78 -2.03 6.63 17.53
CA VAL A 78 -2.17 6.61 16.07
C VAL A 78 -1.43 7.80 15.47
N GLY A 79 -0.67 7.55 14.41
CA GLY A 79 -0.10 8.59 13.54
C GLY A 79 -0.95 8.80 12.29
N PHE A 80 -0.92 10.00 11.73
CA PHE A 80 -1.65 10.30 10.51
C PHE A 80 -0.91 11.32 9.65
N LEU A 81 -0.65 10.96 8.40
CA LEU A 81 -0.23 11.84 7.33
C LEU A 81 -1.38 11.96 6.32
N PRO A 82 -2.12 13.07 6.28
CA PRO A 82 -3.15 13.29 5.26
C PRO A 82 -2.53 13.63 3.90
N GLU A 83 -3.26 13.37 2.82
CA GLU A 83 -2.86 13.76 1.45
C GLU A 83 -2.65 15.28 1.32
N HIS A 84 -3.55 16.05 1.92
CA HIS A 84 -3.52 17.50 1.91
C HIS A 84 -3.42 18.05 3.32
N PHE A 85 -2.37 18.76 3.59
CA PHE A 85 -2.15 19.44 4.87
C PHE A 85 -1.58 20.85 4.62
N ARG A 86 -1.77 21.71 5.61
CA ARG A 86 -1.18 23.04 5.64
C ARG A 86 -0.50 23.23 6.99
N PHE A 87 0.75 23.62 6.94
CA PHE A 87 1.47 24.03 8.13
C PHE A 87 1.38 25.54 8.32
N HIS A 88 1.66 26.02 9.52
CA HIS A 88 1.81 27.44 9.79
C HIS A 88 3.12 27.94 9.15
N ASP A 89 3.00 28.75 8.13
CA ASP A 89 4.10 29.19 7.27
C ASP A 89 5.26 29.86 8.00
N CYS A 90 5.00 30.47 9.16
CA CYS A 90 6.01 31.15 9.98
C CYS A 90 6.81 30.24 10.88
N LEU A 91 6.36 29.00 11.12
CA LEU A 91 7.09 28.06 11.96
C LEU A 91 8.21 27.36 11.17
N THR A 92 9.26 27.01 11.89
CA THR A 92 10.28 26.06 11.41
C THR A 92 9.76 24.62 11.57
N ALA A 93 10.37 23.65 10.89
CA ALA A 93 10.00 22.24 11.07
C ALA A 93 10.21 21.78 12.52
N ARG A 94 11.29 22.23 13.15
CA ARG A 94 11.58 21.96 14.57
C ARG A 94 10.50 22.51 15.50
N GLU A 95 10.10 23.76 15.32
CA GLU A 95 9.03 24.40 16.12
C GLU A 95 7.68 23.72 15.91
N LEU A 96 7.37 23.37 14.67
CA LEU A 96 6.16 22.62 14.32
C LEU A 96 6.11 21.27 15.03
N LEU A 97 7.16 20.48 14.95
CA LEU A 97 7.23 19.19 15.64
C LEU A 97 7.20 19.35 17.17
N ARG A 98 7.87 20.38 17.72
CA ARG A 98 7.80 20.68 19.14
C ARG A 98 6.39 21.05 19.60
N PHE A 99 5.68 21.84 18.80
CA PHE A 99 4.26 22.17 19.04
C PHE A 99 3.40 20.91 19.09
N HIS A 100 3.49 20.05 18.08
CA HIS A 100 2.74 18.79 18.05
C HIS A 100 3.16 17.83 19.17
N GLY A 101 4.45 17.74 19.49
CA GLY A 101 4.93 16.91 20.60
C GLY A 101 4.32 17.28 21.94
N ARG A 102 4.19 18.59 22.20
CA ARG A 102 3.51 19.09 23.41
C ARG A 102 2.04 18.71 23.47
N LEU A 103 1.34 18.65 22.34
CA LEU A 103 -0.05 18.18 22.28
C LEU A 103 -0.18 16.69 22.64
N TYR A 104 0.87 15.89 22.42
CA TYR A 104 0.97 14.51 22.87
C TYR A 104 1.48 14.38 24.32
N GLY A 105 1.73 15.48 25.01
CA GLY A 105 2.25 15.48 26.38
C GLY A 105 3.77 15.27 26.48
N LEU A 106 4.47 15.30 25.34
CA LEU A 106 5.94 15.20 25.30
C LEU A 106 6.57 16.55 25.63
N SER A 107 7.71 16.56 26.35
CA SER A 107 8.40 17.79 26.73
C SER A 107 9.87 17.55 27.04
N GLY A 108 10.62 18.64 27.25
CA GLY A 108 12.01 18.61 27.69
C GLY A 108 12.98 18.06 26.64
N SER A 109 14.16 17.65 27.08
CA SER A 109 15.24 17.13 26.26
C SER A 109 14.86 15.91 25.44
N ASP A 110 13.98 15.05 25.97
CA ASP A 110 13.54 13.83 25.29
C ASP A 110 12.73 14.16 24.02
N LEU A 111 11.88 15.20 24.07
CA LEU A 111 11.19 15.69 22.89
C LEU A 111 12.18 16.25 21.87
N ASP A 112 13.13 17.06 22.29
CA ASP A 112 14.11 17.68 21.37
C ASP A 112 14.99 16.61 20.71
N MET A 113 15.47 15.62 21.44
CA MET A 113 16.21 14.48 20.87
C MET A 113 15.36 13.65 19.90
N ARG A 114 14.07 13.48 20.18
CA ARG A 114 13.15 12.78 19.28
C ARG A 114 12.93 13.55 17.99
N ILE A 115 12.77 14.87 18.09
CA ILE A 115 12.62 15.76 16.93
C ILE A 115 13.87 15.68 16.05
N ASP A 116 15.07 15.78 16.62
CA ASP A 116 16.32 15.71 15.85
C ASP A 116 16.46 14.36 15.12
N ARG A 117 16.15 13.25 15.80
CA ARG A 117 16.16 11.93 15.18
C ARG A 117 15.16 11.81 14.04
N LEU A 118 13.94 12.34 14.18
CA LEU A 118 12.94 12.29 13.15
C LEU A 118 13.31 13.18 11.95
N LEU A 119 13.80 14.40 12.20
CA LEU A 119 14.27 15.31 11.15
C LEU A 119 15.46 14.72 10.38
N ALA A 120 16.40 14.07 11.07
CA ALA A 120 17.48 13.35 10.41
C ALA A 120 16.95 12.18 9.56
N ARG A 121 16.00 11.40 10.09
CA ARG A 121 15.40 10.24 9.40
C ARG A 121 14.65 10.63 8.12
N VAL A 122 14.02 11.80 8.09
CA VAL A 122 13.33 12.32 6.89
C VAL A 122 14.21 13.24 6.05
N ASP A 123 15.52 13.29 6.30
CA ASP A 123 16.50 14.11 5.58
C ASP A 123 16.12 15.61 5.57
N LEU A 124 15.81 16.16 6.76
CA LEU A 124 15.44 17.57 6.95
C LEU A 124 16.21 18.25 8.09
N LEU A 125 17.20 17.57 8.69
CA LEU A 125 17.91 18.12 9.87
C LEU A 125 18.63 19.46 9.56
N GLU A 126 19.28 19.56 8.40
CA GLU A 126 19.96 20.78 7.97
C GLU A 126 19.01 21.96 7.67
N ALA A 127 17.77 21.65 7.30
CA ALA A 127 16.73 22.64 7.05
C ALA A 127 15.83 22.91 8.25
N ALA A 128 16.04 22.20 9.38
CA ALA A 128 15.15 22.14 10.54
C ALA A 128 14.73 23.49 11.09
N ASP A 129 15.63 24.48 11.05
CA ASP A 129 15.47 25.81 11.64
C ASP A 129 15.11 26.90 10.60
N ARG A 130 14.80 26.49 9.37
CA ARG A 130 14.23 27.36 8.32
C ARG A 130 12.70 27.35 8.38
N PRO A 131 12.03 28.50 8.18
CA PRO A 131 10.57 28.56 8.09
C PRO A 131 10.03 27.66 6.98
N VAL A 132 8.94 26.90 7.27
CA VAL A 132 8.37 25.92 6.33
C VAL A 132 7.77 26.55 5.07
N ARG A 133 7.49 27.88 5.06
CA ARG A 133 7.09 28.61 3.84
C ARG A 133 8.11 28.53 2.72
N GLY A 134 9.37 28.29 3.05
CA GLY A 134 10.47 28.14 2.07
C GLY A 134 10.75 26.71 1.67
N TYR A 135 9.91 25.74 2.12
CA TYR A 135 10.08 24.34 1.80
C TYR A 135 9.46 24.00 0.44
N SER A 136 10.11 23.07 -0.28
CA SER A 136 9.49 22.42 -1.43
C SER A 136 8.31 21.54 -1.02
N LYS A 137 7.45 21.15 -1.97
CA LYS A 137 6.36 20.21 -1.71
C LYS A 137 6.88 18.92 -1.07
N GLY A 138 8.01 18.38 -1.56
CA GLY A 138 8.63 17.19 -1.00
C GLY A 138 9.15 17.38 0.43
N MET A 139 9.72 18.54 0.76
CA MET A 139 10.15 18.85 2.13
C MET A 139 8.95 18.94 3.08
N LEU A 140 7.85 19.55 2.64
CA LEU A 140 6.60 19.61 3.42
C LEU A 140 6.04 18.21 3.66
N GLN A 141 6.03 17.35 2.64
CA GLN A 141 5.58 15.95 2.74
C GLN A 141 6.41 15.18 3.76
N ARG A 142 7.74 15.30 3.71
CA ARG A 142 8.66 14.68 4.67
C ARG A 142 8.49 15.24 6.09
N THR A 143 8.18 16.53 6.24
CA THR A 143 7.84 17.14 7.54
C THR A 143 6.53 16.53 8.10
N GLY A 144 5.52 16.35 7.25
CA GLY A 144 4.27 15.69 7.63
C GLY A 144 4.47 14.24 8.08
N LEU A 145 5.35 13.52 7.40
CA LEU A 145 5.72 12.16 7.81
C LEU A 145 6.40 12.15 9.18
N ALA A 146 7.35 13.06 9.43
CA ALA A 146 7.99 13.21 10.74
C ALA A 146 6.96 13.53 11.84
N GLN A 147 5.96 14.39 11.54
CA GLN A 147 4.86 14.70 12.45
C GLN A 147 4.01 13.45 12.75
N ALA A 148 3.66 12.66 11.73
CA ALA A 148 2.87 11.45 11.90
C ALA A 148 3.56 10.39 12.78
N LEU A 149 4.89 10.41 12.86
CA LEU A 149 5.70 9.48 13.62
C LEU A 149 6.12 10.01 15.00
N LEU A 150 5.77 11.24 15.33
CA LEU A 150 6.30 11.95 16.50
C LEU A 150 5.92 11.30 17.84
N ASN A 151 4.73 10.73 17.94
CA ASN A 151 4.21 10.07 19.14
C ASN A 151 4.59 8.58 19.25
N ASP A 152 5.47 8.06 18.38
CA ASP A 152 5.86 6.65 18.31
C ASP A 152 4.61 5.74 18.18
N PRO A 153 3.86 5.89 17.09
CA PRO A 153 2.55 5.26 16.96
C PRO A 153 2.66 3.75 16.78
N VAL A 154 1.67 3.00 17.26
CA VAL A 154 1.52 1.55 16.99
C VAL A 154 0.77 1.29 15.69
N LEU A 155 0.05 2.30 15.18
CA LEU A 155 -0.66 2.30 13.91
C LEU A 155 -0.47 3.66 13.24
N VAL A 156 -0.05 3.69 11.99
CA VAL A 156 0.07 4.92 11.20
C VAL A 156 -0.75 4.84 9.93
N PHE A 157 -1.54 5.88 9.68
CA PHE A 157 -2.24 6.09 8.41
C PHE A 157 -1.43 7.02 7.54
N LEU A 158 -1.10 6.58 6.33
CA LEU A 158 -0.37 7.34 5.33
C LEU A 158 -1.25 7.51 4.10
N ASP A 159 -1.76 8.71 3.88
CA ASP A 159 -2.61 9.05 2.74
C ASP A 159 -1.74 9.75 1.69
N GLU A 160 -1.40 9.04 0.60
CA GLU A 160 -0.51 9.49 -0.49
C GLU A 160 0.88 9.97 -0.01
N PRO A 161 1.64 9.17 0.76
CA PRO A 161 2.88 9.64 1.41
C PRO A 161 3.99 10.01 0.45
N THR A 162 3.97 9.51 -0.78
CA THR A 162 4.99 9.76 -1.83
C THR A 162 4.59 10.84 -2.82
N SER A 163 3.42 11.46 -2.63
CA SER A 163 2.92 12.52 -3.51
C SER A 163 3.87 13.72 -3.56
N GLY A 164 4.29 14.07 -4.78
CA GLY A 164 5.19 15.23 -5.00
C GLY A 164 6.64 15.03 -4.60
N LEU A 165 7.05 13.80 -4.31
CA LEU A 165 8.43 13.42 -4.09
C LEU A 165 9.11 13.02 -5.40
N ASP A 166 10.39 13.32 -5.48
CA ASP A 166 11.30 12.78 -6.48
C ASP A 166 11.61 11.28 -6.22
N PRO A 167 12.26 10.56 -7.14
CA PRO A 167 12.55 9.15 -6.95
C PRO A 167 13.32 8.82 -5.68
N LEU A 168 14.28 9.66 -5.27
CA LEU A 168 15.03 9.44 -4.03
C LEU A 168 14.18 9.66 -2.78
N GLY A 169 13.32 10.69 -2.80
CA GLY A 169 12.36 10.92 -1.72
C GLY A 169 11.35 9.78 -1.57
N ARG A 170 10.93 9.14 -2.68
CA ARG A 170 10.05 7.96 -2.63
C ARG A 170 10.76 6.75 -2.01
N LEU A 171 12.03 6.51 -2.38
CA LEU A 171 12.84 5.47 -1.76
C LEU A 171 12.96 5.68 -0.25
N LEU A 172 13.27 6.90 0.19
CA LEU A 172 13.35 7.25 1.60
C LEU A 172 12.06 6.94 2.36
N VAL A 173 10.89 7.32 1.80
CA VAL A 173 9.59 7.03 2.42
C VAL A 173 9.34 5.53 2.50
N ARG A 174 9.66 4.76 1.46
CA ARG A 174 9.54 3.31 1.45
C ARG A 174 10.42 2.66 2.51
N ASP A 175 11.66 3.11 2.66
CA ASP A 175 12.58 2.60 3.67
C ASP A 175 12.05 2.88 5.09
N ILE A 176 11.49 4.08 5.31
CA ILE A 176 10.83 4.43 6.57
C ILE A 176 9.64 3.52 6.86
N ILE A 177 8.79 3.23 5.86
CA ILE A 177 7.64 2.32 6.00
C ILE A 177 8.11 0.91 6.36
N SER A 178 9.15 0.41 5.69
CA SER A 178 9.72 -0.92 5.98
C SER A 178 10.29 -1.00 7.40
N GLU A 179 11.02 0.02 7.84
CA GLU A 179 11.52 0.08 9.22
C GLU A 179 10.40 0.14 10.27
N LEU A 180 9.27 0.80 9.97
CA LEU A 180 8.11 0.83 10.88
C LEU A 180 7.55 -0.57 11.07
N ARG A 181 7.36 -1.33 9.99
CA ARG A 181 6.93 -2.74 10.04
C ARG A 181 7.90 -3.58 10.86
N ASP A 182 9.21 -3.44 10.60
CA ASP A 182 10.24 -4.23 11.29
C ASP A 182 10.29 -3.96 12.81
N ARG A 183 9.78 -2.80 13.24
CA ARG A 183 9.57 -2.43 14.66
C ARG A 183 8.20 -2.88 15.19
N GLY A 184 7.36 -3.53 14.37
CA GLY A 184 6.02 -3.98 14.74
C GLY A 184 4.94 -2.90 14.64
N THR A 185 5.23 -1.73 14.05
CA THR A 185 4.22 -0.71 13.78
C THR A 185 3.38 -1.14 12.59
N THR A 186 2.05 -1.08 12.73
CA THR A 186 1.13 -1.32 11.61
C THR A 186 1.04 -0.07 10.74
N VAL A 187 1.12 -0.26 9.43
CA VAL A 187 1.00 0.83 8.45
C VAL A 187 -0.24 0.63 7.59
N PHE A 188 -1.15 1.61 7.60
CA PHE A 188 -2.28 1.69 6.69
C PHE A 188 -1.93 2.67 5.57
N LEU A 189 -1.66 2.15 4.37
CA LEU A 189 -1.15 2.92 3.24
C LEU A 189 -2.22 3.10 2.18
N ASN A 190 -2.62 4.34 1.90
CA ASN A 190 -3.36 4.71 0.71
C ASN A 190 -2.41 5.32 -0.31
N SER A 191 -2.33 4.71 -1.51
CA SER A 191 -1.56 5.24 -2.63
C SER A 191 -2.21 4.86 -3.95
N HIS A 192 -2.05 5.72 -4.96
CA HIS A 192 -2.45 5.43 -6.33
C HIS A 192 -1.30 4.83 -7.17
N LEU A 193 -0.09 4.78 -6.62
CA LEU A 193 1.10 4.21 -7.27
C LEU A 193 1.17 2.70 -6.99
N LEU A 194 0.49 1.91 -7.82
CA LEU A 194 0.31 0.47 -7.62
C LEU A 194 1.65 -0.29 -7.51
N GLY A 195 2.66 0.08 -8.29
CA GLY A 195 3.98 -0.53 -8.20
C GLY A 195 4.69 -0.29 -6.85
N GLU A 196 4.45 0.87 -6.19
CA GLU A 196 4.98 1.13 -4.84
C GLU A 196 4.24 0.28 -3.80
N VAL A 197 2.90 0.17 -3.93
CA VAL A 197 2.08 -0.68 -3.04
C VAL A 197 2.49 -2.14 -3.17
N GLU A 198 2.67 -2.64 -4.41
CA GLU A 198 3.09 -4.02 -4.67
C GLU A 198 4.46 -4.35 -4.04
N ALA A 199 5.39 -3.39 -4.09
CA ALA A 199 6.73 -3.56 -3.53
C ALA A 199 6.79 -3.42 -2.01
N THR A 200 5.77 -2.83 -1.36
CA THR A 200 5.86 -2.41 0.04
C THR A 200 4.83 -3.11 0.94
N CYS A 201 3.62 -3.35 0.45
CA CYS A 201 2.53 -3.89 1.26
C CYS A 201 2.58 -5.40 1.40
N ASP A 202 2.08 -5.92 2.53
CA ASP A 202 1.87 -7.34 2.78
C ASP A 202 0.49 -7.79 2.26
N ARG A 203 -0.52 -6.94 2.41
CA ARG A 203 -1.91 -7.16 1.96
C ARG A 203 -2.50 -5.88 1.40
N VAL A 204 -3.48 -6.04 0.51
CA VAL A 204 -4.21 -4.92 -0.07
C VAL A 204 -5.72 -5.17 -0.06
N ALA A 205 -6.49 -4.11 0.12
CA ALA A 205 -7.92 -4.09 -0.12
C ALA A 205 -8.27 -3.15 -1.27
N PHE A 206 -9.13 -3.62 -2.16
CA PHE A 206 -9.66 -2.84 -3.26
C PHE A 206 -11.00 -2.24 -2.89
N VAL A 207 -11.14 -0.94 -3.08
CA VAL A 207 -12.36 -0.19 -2.76
C VAL A 207 -12.94 0.44 -4.02
N LYS A 208 -14.24 0.23 -4.23
CA LYS A 208 -15.00 0.79 -5.34
C LYS A 208 -16.36 1.26 -4.83
N GLN A 209 -16.74 2.49 -5.18
CA GLN A 209 -18.05 3.06 -4.81
C GLN A 209 -18.37 2.93 -3.30
N GLY A 210 -17.36 3.17 -2.45
CA GLY A 210 -17.52 3.10 -1.01
C GLY A 210 -17.66 1.69 -0.43
N ARG A 211 -17.29 0.64 -1.17
CA ARG A 211 -17.32 -0.76 -0.73
C ARG A 211 -15.96 -1.39 -0.83
N THR A 212 -15.60 -2.21 0.15
CA THR A 212 -14.50 -3.15 0.01
C THR A 212 -14.97 -4.29 -0.89
N ILE A 213 -14.32 -4.47 -2.06
CA ILE A 213 -14.75 -5.44 -3.07
C ILE A 213 -13.85 -6.66 -3.14
N HIS A 214 -12.58 -6.52 -2.76
CA HIS A 214 -11.62 -7.63 -2.78
C HIS A 214 -10.45 -7.33 -1.82
N GLU A 215 -9.94 -8.38 -1.17
CA GLU A 215 -8.69 -8.33 -0.41
C GLU A 215 -7.75 -9.42 -0.91
N MET A 216 -6.45 -9.12 -0.95
CA MET A 216 -5.44 -10.11 -1.34
C MET A 216 -4.14 -9.92 -0.56
N VAL A 217 -3.41 -11.01 -0.37
CA VAL A 217 -2.06 -11.02 0.20
C VAL A 217 -1.07 -10.85 -0.94
N LEU A 218 -0.15 -9.91 -0.81
CA LEU A 218 0.92 -9.70 -1.79
C LEU A 218 2.10 -10.62 -1.48
N GLY A 219 2.87 -10.97 -2.53
CA GLY A 219 4.07 -11.80 -2.36
C GLY A 219 3.82 -13.28 -2.09
N GLN A 220 2.58 -13.70 -1.80
CA GLN A 220 2.26 -15.14 -1.79
C GLN A 220 2.09 -15.62 -3.23
N SER A 221 2.70 -16.76 -3.54
CA SER A 221 2.49 -17.45 -4.80
C SER A 221 0.98 -17.73 -4.93
N VAL A 222 0.34 -17.15 -5.95
CA VAL A 222 -0.93 -17.72 -6.45
C VAL A 222 -0.64 -19.18 -6.72
N ASP A 223 -1.58 -20.09 -6.52
CA ASP A 223 -1.45 -21.54 -6.72
C ASP A 223 -0.93 -21.91 -8.13
N PHE A 224 -0.79 -20.92 -9.01
CA PHE A 224 -0.30 -21.08 -10.38
C PHE A 224 0.61 -19.92 -10.77
N ILE A 225 1.65 -20.25 -11.52
CA ILE A 225 2.60 -19.29 -12.10
C ILE A 225 2.31 -19.19 -13.58
N ASP A 226 1.98 -17.99 -14.08
CA ASP A 226 1.87 -17.74 -15.50
C ASP A 226 3.27 -17.75 -16.11
N LEU A 227 3.48 -18.63 -17.10
CA LEU A 227 4.74 -18.83 -17.80
C LEU A 227 4.58 -18.37 -19.26
N GLU A 228 5.44 -17.48 -19.71
CA GLU A 228 5.58 -17.13 -21.11
C GLU A 228 6.84 -17.83 -21.67
N ILE A 229 6.63 -18.61 -22.74
CA ILE A 229 7.67 -19.42 -23.39
C ILE A 229 7.86 -18.86 -24.79
N ARG A 230 9.08 -18.44 -25.12
CA ARG A 230 9.45 -18.12 -26.50
C ARG A 230 10.24 -19.28 -27.10
N VAL A 231 9.64 -19.95 -28.11
CA VAL A 231 10.15 -21.21 -28.67
C VAL A 231 9.85 -21.28 -30.17
N SER A 232 10.79 -21.87 -30.95
CA SER A 232 10.61 -22.10 -32.39
C SER A 232 11.33 -23.38 -32.82
N PRO A 233 10.72 -24.19 -33.72
CA PRO A 233 9.36 -24.06 -34.27
C PRO A 233 8.32 -24.38 -33.19
N LEU A 234 7.12 -23.79 -33.36
CA LEU A 234 5.97 -24.04 -32.50
C LEU A 234 4.88 -24.69 -33.37
N ASP A 235 4.73 -26.00 -33.25
CA ASP A 235 3.72 -26.77 -33.96
C ASP A 235 2.58 -27.26 -33.04
N ALA A 236 1.54 -27.85 -33.63
CA ALA A 236 0.39 -28.34 -32.91
C ALA A 236 0.77 -29.46 -31.91
N CYS A 237 1.76 -30.31 -32.25
CA CYS A 237 2.22 -31.40 -31.39
C CYS A 237 2.92 -30.89 -30.13
N LEU A 238 3.72 -29.83 -30.26
CA LEU A 238 4.31 -29.14 -29.10
C LEU A 238 3.25 -28.46 -28.22
N LEU A 239 2.27 -27.79 -28.83
CA LEU A 239 1.19 -27.16 -28.07
C LEU A 239 0.37 -28.17 -27.25
N GLU A 240 0.00 -29.30 -27.85
CA GLU A 240 -0.71 -30.38 -27.16
C GLU A 240 0.12 -30.97 -26.01
N GLY A 241 1.41 -31.20 -26.25
CA GLY A 241 2.30 -31.79 -25.28
C GLY A 241 2.61 -30.91 -24.07
N LEU A 242 2.47 -29.57 -24.18
CA LEU A 242 2.61 -28.65 -23.06
C LEU A 242 1.56 -28.88 -21.96
N SER A 243 0.42 -29.51 -22.31
CA SER A 243 -0.63 -29.88 -21.34
C SER A 243 -0.16 -30.84 -20.24
N ALA A 244 0.92 -31.56 -20.45
CA ALA A 244 1.56 -32.44 -19.44
C ALA A 244 2.29 -31.62 -18.34
N PHE A 245 2.60 -30.35 -18.58
CA PHE A 245 3.38 -29.52 -17.68
C PHE A 245 2.56 -28.40 -17.03
N GLY A 246 1.34 -28.15 -17.51
CA GLY A 246 0.48 -27.12 -16.97
C GLY A 246 -0.85 -26.99 -17.70
N SER A 247 -1.54 -25.88 -17.41
CA SER A 247 -2.89 -25.60 -17.88
C SER A 247 -2.99 -24.25 -18.57
N ALA A 248 -4.18 -23.86 -19.05
CA ALA A 248 -4.47 -22.55 -19.66
C ALA A 248 -3.51 -22.17 -20.79
N ILE A 249 -3.17 -23.14 -21.65
CA ILE A 249 -2.22 -22.95 -22.74
C ILE A 249 -2.89 -22.09 -23.83
N SER A 250 -2.22 -21.01 -24.19
CA SER A 250 -2.63 -20.11 -25.25
C SER A 250 -1.44 -19.63 -26.07
N GLN A 251 -1.58 -19.61 -27.38
CA GLN A 251 -0.57 -19.08 -28.27
C GLN A 251 -0.81 -17.58 -28.45
N SER A 252 0.19 -16.76 -28.12
CA SER A 252 0.12 -15.29 -28.25
C SER A 252 0.65 -14.81 -29.61
N THR A 253 1.74 -15.39 -30.08
CA THR A 253 2.33 -15.13 -31.41
C THR A 253 2.82 -16.44 -32.01
N ALA A 254 3.42 -16.39 -33.22
CA ALA A 254 3.94 -17.59 -33.91
C ALA A 254 5.01 -18.36 -33.10
N ASP A 255 5.70 -17.69 -32.18
CA ASP A 255 6.82 -18.20 -31.40
C ASP A 255 6.64 -18.06 -29.88
N VAL A 256 5.48 -17.55 -29.40
CA VAL A 256 5.22 -17.31 -27.98
C VAL A 256 3.97 -18.06 -27.52
N VAL A 257 4.14 -18.86 -26.48
CA VAL A 257 3.09 -19.58 -25.76
C VAL A 257 3.02 -19.08 -24.33
N ARG A 258 1.79 -18.92 -23.83
CA ARG A 258 1.49 -18.69 -22.41
C ARG A 258 0.81 -19.92 -21.84
N MET A 259 1.21 -20.28 -20.63
CA MET A 259 0.61 -21.37 -19.88
C MET A 259 0.69 -21.12 -18.38
N ARG A 260 -0.07 -21.88 -17.60
CA ARG A 260 0.02 -21.90 -16.14
C ARG A 260 0.73 -23.14 -15.67
N VAL A 261 1.71 -22.98 -14.78
CA VAL A 261 2.42 -24.08 -14.12
C VAL A 261 2.20 -24.00 -12.61
N GLU A 262 2.20 -25.15 -11.95
CA GLU A 262 1.99 -25.22 -10.49
C GLU A 262 3.21 -24.76 -9.69
N SER A 263 4.41 -24.88 -10.26
CA SER A 263 5.66 -24.61 -9.54
C SER A 263 6.81 -24.30 -10.51
N GLU A 264 7.75 -23.49 -10.07
CA GLU A 264 9.03 -23.26 -10.77
C GLU A 264 9.83 -24.55 -10.96
N ALA A 265 9.61 -25.55 -10.10
CA ALA A 265 10.25 -26.88 -10.23
C ALA A 265 9.87 -27.60 -11.53
N THR A 266 8.79 -27.22 -12.19
CA THR A 266 8.38 -27.76 -13.49
C THR A 266 9.28 -27.29 -14.64
N LEU A 267 9.90 -26.11 -14.53
CA LEU A 267 10.64 -25.46 -15.62
C LEU A 267 11.82 -26.27 -16.17
N PRO A 268 12.69 -26.93 -15.35
CA PRO A 268 13.77 -27.73 -15.86
C PRO A 268 13.30 -28.94 -16.70
N ALA A 269 12.22 -29.60 -16.27
CA ALA A 269 11.63 -30.72 -16.99
C ALA A 269 10.98 -30.25 -18.31
N LEU A 270 10.25 -29.18 -18.28
CA LEU A 270 9.62 -28.52 -19.45
C LEU A 270 10.68 -28.09 -20.48
N THR A 271 11.76 -27.46 -20.03
CA THR A 271 12.84 -27.01 -20.92
C THR A 271 13.50 -28.17 -21.61
N ARG A 272 13.82 -29.25 -20.86
CA ARG A 272 14.41 -30.49 -21.43
C ARG A 272 13.49 -31.12 -22.45
N TRP A 273 12.20 -31.22 -22.15
CA TRP A 273 11.19 -31.78 -23.00
C TRP A 273 11.04 -31.01 -24.35
N LEU A 274 11.11 -29.69 -24.32
CA LEU A 274 11.11 -28.84 -25.52
C LEU A 274 12.34 -29.09 -26.38
N VAL A 275 13.52 -29.08 -25.79
CA VAL A 275 14.80 -29.28 -26.51
C VAL A 275 14.88 -30.70 -27.12
N GLU A 276 14.45 -31.73 -26.41
CA GLU A 276 14.43 -33.13 -26.90
C GLU A 276 13.51 -33.30 -28.11
N ARG A 277 12.53 -32.42 -28.30
CA ARG A 277 11.64 -32.37 -29.48
C ARG A 277 12.13 -31.48 -30.61
N GLY A 278 13.36 -30.98 -30.50
CA GLY A 278 14.00 -30.17 -31.52
C GLY A 278 13.55 -28.69 -31.52
N ALA A 279 12.88 -28.27 -30.49
CA ALA A 279 12.51 -26.87 -30.34
C ALA A 279 13.67 -26.03 -29.76
N ASN A 280 13.93 -24.86 -30.34
CA ASN A 280 14.88 -23.91 -29.80
C ASN A 280 14.17 -23.00 -28.79
N VAL A 281 14.59 -23.06 -27.54
CA VAL A 281 14.02 -22.24 -26.46
C VAL A 281 14.78 -20.91 -26.38
N TYR A 282 14.13 -19.79 -26.68
CA TYR A 282 14.71 -18.44 -26.65
C TYR A 282 14.49 -17.73 -25.33
N GLY A 283 13.51 -18.19 -24.52
CA GLY A 283 13.25 -17.62 -23.22
C GLY A 283 12.10 -18.33 -22.51
N LEU A 284 12.22 -18.35 -21.19
CA LEU A 284 11.20 -18.79 -20.24
C LEU A 284 11.06 -17.64 -19.26
N GLN A 285 9.93 -16.97 -19.27
CA GLN A 285 9.67 -15.84 -18.41
C GLN A 285 8.49 -16.15 -17.49
N LEU A 286 8.77 -16.23 -16.20
CA LEU A 286 7.73 -16.30 -15.19
C LEU A 286 7.01 -14.95 -15.15
N ARG A 287 5.72 -14.97 -15.38
CA ARG A 287 4.85 -13.80 -15.27
C ARG A 287 4.03 -13.95 -14.01
N ARG A 288 4.29 -13.08 -13.05
CA ARG A 288 3.35 -12.85 -11.96
C ARG A 288 2.42 -11.75 -12.42
N LYS A 289 1.13 -11.94 -12.26
CA LYS A 289 0.14 -10.89 -12.53
C LYS A 289 0.45 -9.71 -11.63
N SER A 290 0.73 -8.56 -12.22
CA SER A 290 1.05 -7.35 -11.46
C SER A 290 -0.19 -6.85 -10.71
N LEU A 291 0.03 -6.05 -9.67
CA LEU A 291 -1.07 -5.40 -8.95
C LEU A 291 -1.88 -4.47 -9.88
N GLU A 292 -1.26 -3.92 -10.93
CA GLU A 292 -1.93 -3.12 -11.95
C GLU A 292 -2.90 -3.97 -12.79
N GLU A 293 -2.48 -5.16 -13.21
CA GLU A 293 -3.34 -6.11 -13.94
C GLU A 293 -4.52 -6.57 -13.06
N TRP A 294 -4.27 -6.84 -11.78
CA TRP A 294 -5.32 -7.14 -10.80
C TRP A 294 -6.27 -5.96 -10.59
N PHE A 295 -5.73 -4.75 -10.49
CA PHE A 295 -6.54 -3.54 -10.33
C PHE A 295 -7.50 -3.36 -11.50
N VAL A 296 -7.01 -3.49 -12.74
CA VAL A 296 -7.83 -3.37 -13.96
C VAL A 296 -8.93 -4.44 -14.00
N GLU A 297 -8.60 -5.68 -13.65
CA GLU A 297 -9.59 -6.77 -13.66
C GLU A 297 -10.70 -6.57 -12.62
N VAL A 298 -10.33 -6.20 -11.39
CA VAL A 298 -11.26 -6.00 -10.28
C VAL A 298 -12.09 -4.72 -10.46
N MET A 299 -11.48 -3.66 -11.01
CA MET A 299 -12.14 -2.36 -11.20
C MET A 299 -12.89 -2.24 -12.52
N GLY A 300 -12.55 -3.05 -13.53
CA GLY A 300 -13.02 -2.93 -14.92
C GLY A 300 -12.19 -1.92 -15.71
N GLU A 301 -12.19 -2.08 -17.04
CA GLU A 301 -11.32 -1.31 -17.96
C GLU A 301 -11.55 0.21 -17.91
N ASP A 302 -12.75 0.68 -17.55
CA ASP A 302 -13.13 2.10 -17.53
C ASP A 302 -12.56 2.89 -16.34
N GLN A 303 -11.82 2.25 -15.42
CA GLN A 303 -11.35 2.88 -14.17
C GLN A 303 -9.85 2.70 -13.95
N ARG A 304 -9.04 2.84 -15.00
CA ARG A 304 -7.58 2.85 -14.88
C ARG A 304 -7.13 4.02 -13.98
N PRO A 305 -6.16 3.80 -13.07
CA PRO A 305 -5.56 4.90 -12.33
C PRO A 305 -4.91 5.86 -13.32
N GLY A 306 -5.22 7.15 -13.18
CA GLY A 306 -4.70 8.22 -14.03
C GLY A 306 -3.25 8.57 -13.71
#